data_19c9d2984afb298c9c62c1bd7b8b1b8f
#
_entry.id   19c9d2984afb298c9c62c1bd7b8b1b8f
#
_cell.length_a   1.000
_cell.length_b   1.000
_cell.length_c   1.000
_cell.angle_alpha   90.00
_cell.angle_beta   90.00
_cell.angle_gamma   90.00
#
_symmetry.space_group_name_H-M   'P 1'
#
loop_
_entity.id
_entity.type
_entity.pdbx_description
1 polymer ?
#
loop_
_entity_poly.entity_id
_entity_poly.type
_entity_poly.pdbx_seq_one_letter_code
_entity_poly.pdbx_strand_id
1 'polypeptide(L)'
;MTSNYFSEKPFSLHKLSYVSHSFRFPSYFDTFPSDRLETVISNAFLQLLDATISSIRHYPDYPVGSPSYNVIVTLEYMHVIPRRKDGHVLEETGEKLSVNALGFAGMLLAKSEEQVEDVKRESIGKILRSVGLENDTQVE
;
A
#
# COMPACT_ATOMS: atom_id res chain seq x y z
N MET A 1 -4.17 -12.30 1.12
CA MET A 1 -3.77 -12.41 2.04
C MET A 1 -3.47 -11.45 2.96
N THR A 2 -3.76 -10.36 2.87
CA THR A 2 -3.40 -9.41 3.77
C THR A 2 -4.15 -9.46 4.99
N SER A 3 -5.29 -9.98 5.02
CA SER A 3 -6.11 -9.81 6.16
C SER A 3 -5.80 -10.66 7.31
N ASN A 4 -5.04 -11.67 7.15
CA ASN A 4 -4.89 -12.55 8.18
C ASN A 4 -4.27 -12.10 9.40
N TYR A 5 -3.36 -11.21 9.34
CA TYR A 5 -2.67 -10.84 10.51
C TYR A 5 -3.45 -9.97 11.40
N PHE A 6 -4.63 -9.59 10.99
CA PHE A 6 -5.42 -8.83 11.86
C PHE A 6 -6.58 -9.63 12.34
N SER A 7 -6.50 -10.90 12.22
CA SER A 7 -7.66 -11.67 12.53
C SER A 7 -8.07 -11.59 13.96
N GLU A 8 -7.14 -11.34 14.86
CA GLU A 8 -7.54 -11.20 16.19
C GLU A 8 -8.25 -9.90 16.36
N LYS A 9 -8.21 -9.01 15.41
CA LYS A 9 -8.90 -7.85 15.48
C LYS A 9 -9.65 -7.78 14.27
N PRO A 10 -10.70 -8.34 14.19
CA PRO A 10 -11.39 -8.47 12.97
C PRO A 10 -11.86 -7.29 12.31
N PHE A 11 -11.33 -6.17 12.49
CA PHE A 11 -11.99 -5.12 12.07
C PHE A 11 -11.70 -4.69 10.80
N SER A 12 -10.95 -4.96 10.19
CA SER A 12 -11.04 -4.44 9.11
C SER A 12 -10.07 -4.02 8.31
N LEU A 13 -8.95 -4.43 8.48
CA LEU A 13 -7.98 -4.02 7.60
C LEU A 13 -8.14 -4.65 6.27
N HIS A 14 -8.89 -5.73 6.21
CA HIS A 14 -9.14 -6.29 4.92
C HIS A 14 -10.00 -5.39 4.09
N LYS A 15 -10.45 -4.27 4.66
CA LYS A 15 -11.23 -3.37 3.90
C LYS A 15 -10.46 -2.17 3.43
N LEU A 16 -9.21 -2.31 3.15
CA LEU A 16 -8.46 -1.23 2.53
C LEU A 16 -9.07 -0.93 1.17
N SER A 17 -9.09 0.32 0.81
CA SER A 17 -9.64 0.73 -0.48
C SER A 17 -8.70 0.41 -1.63
N TYR A 18 -7.51 -0.02 -1.36
CA TYR A 18 -6.53 -0.36 -2.38
C TYR A 18 -5.92 -1.71 -2.09
N VAL A 19 -5.33 -2.33 -3.10
CA VAL A 19 -4.72 -3.64 -2.97
C VAL A 19 -3.39 -3.52 -2.23
N SER A 20 -3.16 -4.41 -1.26
CA SER A 20 -1.89 -4.49 -0.56
C SER A 20 -1.61 -5.97 -0.33
N HIS A 21 -0.41 -6.41 -0.64
CA HIS A 21 0.02 -7.78 -0.38
C HIS A 21 0.95 -7.74 0.83
N SER A 22 0.64 -8.53 1.85
CA SER A 22 1.31 -8.40 3.12
C SER A 22 1.77 -9.73 3.69
N PHE A 23 2.84 -9.68 4.46
CA PHE A 23 3.41 -10.84 5.11
C PHE A 23 3.65 -10.47 6.56
N ARG A 24 3.24 -11.33 7.48
CA ARG A 24 3.49 -11.08 8.88
C ARG A 24 4.73 -11.85 9.31
N PHE A 25 5.69 -11.14 9.90
CA PHE A 25 6.90 -11.78 10.40
C PHE A 25 6.58 -12.53 11.70
N PRO A 26 7.35 -13.57 12.01
CA PRO A 26 7.18 -14.26 13.30
C PRO A 26 7.37 -13.30 14.47
N SER A 27 6.72 -13.57 15.57
CA SER A 27 6.72 -12.65 16.70
C SER A 27 8.10 -12.47 17.33
N TYR A 28 9.04 -13.38 17.11
CA TYR A 28 10.38 -13.25 17.63
C TYR A 28 11.39 -13.00 16.53
N PHE A 29 10.92 -12.44 15.44
CA PHE A 29 11.73 -12.18 14.27
C PHE A 29 12.97 -11.37 14.58
N ASP A 30 12.87 -10.40 15.46
CA ASP A 30 13.99 -9.52 15.77
C ASP A 30 15.11 -10.22 16.54
N THR A 31 14.89 -11.45 17.00
CA THR A 31 15.93 -12.20 17.68
C THR A 31 16.70 -13.10 16.74
N PHE A 32 16.34 -13.15 15.47
CA PHE A 32 17.02 -14.03 14.53
C PHE A 32 18.42 -13.54 14.22
N PRO A 33 19.36 -14.44 13.94
CA PRO A 33 20.68 -14.02 13.47
C PRO A 33 20.57 -13.31 12.11
N SER A 34 21.54 -12.48 11.80
CA SER A 34 21.51 -11.66 10.59
C SER A 34 21.26 -12.42 9.33
N ASP A 35 21.93 -13.54 9.13
CA ASP A 35 21.75 -14.29 7.90
C ASP A 35 20.35 -14.85 7.78
N ARG A 36 19.75 -15.21 8.92
CA ARG A 36 18.40 -15.72 8.89
C ARG A 36 17.40 -14.60 8.64
N LEU A 37 17.65 -13.42 9.18
CA LEU A 37 16.82 -12.27 8.91
C LEU A 37 16.80 -11.95 7.42
N GLU A 38 17.98 -11.96 6.80
CA GLU A 38 18.08 -11.70 5.38
C GLU A 38 17.28 -12.70 4.57
N THR A 39 17.36 -13.96 4.95
CA THR A 39 16.64 -15.00 4.22
C THR A 39 15.14 -14.82 4.35
N VAL A 40 14.67 -14.52 5.56
CA VAL A 40 13.24 -14.34 5.78
C VAL A 40 12.73 -13.13 5.00
N ILE A 41 13.45 -12.03 5.08
CA ILE A 41 13.04 -10.80 4.42
C ILE A 41 13.04 -10.99 2.89
N SER A 42 14.09 -11.61 2.37
CA SER A 42 14.19 -11.82 0.93
C SER A 42 13.09 -12.73 0.41
N ASN A 43 12.82 -13.80 1.12
CA ASN A 43 11.78 -14.72 0.68
C ASN A 43 10.41 -14.07 0.77
N ALA A 44 10.16 -13.31 1.82
CA ALA A 44 8.90 -12.61 1.94
C ALA A 44 8.72 -11.62 0.80
N PHE A 45 9.77 -10.85 0.51
CA PHE A 45 9.69 -9.87 -0.55
C PHE A 45 9.43 -10.53 -1.91
N LEU A 46 10.12 -11.62 -2.21
CA LEU A 46 9.93 -12.26 -3.51
C LEU A 46 8.51 -12.80 -3.67
N GLN A 47 7.94 -13.35 -2.61
CA GLN A 47 6.58 -13.83 -2.69
C GLN A 47 5.59 -12.68 -2.88
N LEU A 48 5.80 -11.60 -2.15
CA LEU A 48 4.90 -10.45 -2.25
C LEU A 48 5.07 -9.74 -3.59
N LEU A 49 6.29 -9.71 -4.11
CA LEU A 49 6.52 -9.10 -5.40
C LEU A 49 5.82 -9.89 -6.50
N ASP A 50 5.88 -11.21 -6.42
CA ASP A 50 5.22 -12.04 -7.41
C ASP A 50 3.70 -11.80 -7.37
N ALA A 51 3.12 -11.73 -6.19
CA ALA A 51 1.70 -11.44 -6.06
C ALA A 51 1.37 -10.04 -6.60
N THR A 52 2.25 -9.08 -6.35
CA THR A 52 2.06 -7.70 -6.79
C THR A 52 2.08 -7.60 -8.31
N ILE A 53 3.06 -8.26 -8.94
CA ILE A 53 3.15 -8.25 -10.40
C ILE A 53 1.92 -8.92 -11.00
N SER A 54 1.46 -9.99 -10.38
CA SER A 54 0.25 -10.66 -10.85
C SER A 54 -0.97 -9.73 -10.77
N SER A 55 -1.11 -9.00 -9.68
CA SER A 55 -2.20 -8.04 -9.53
C SER A 55 -2.15 -6.99 -10.62
N ILE A 56 -0.96 -6.50 -10.92
CA ILE A 56 -0.79 -5.48 -11.94
C ILE A 56 -1.16 -6.03 -13.31
N ARG A 57 -0.71 -7.22 -13.62
CA ARG A 57 -1.00 -7.82 -14.91
C ARG A 57 -2.47 -8.06 -15.16
N HIS A 58 -3.21 -8.31 -14.10
CA HIS A 58 -4.63 -8.60 -14.23
C HIS A 58 -5.52 -7.38 -13.97
N TYR A 59 -4.92 -6.25 -13.71
CA TYR A 59 -5.70 -5.05 -13.43
C TYR A 59 -6.14 -4.41 -14.74
N PRO A 60 -7.42 -4.18 -14.95
CA PRO A 60 -7.90 -3.61 -16.21
C PRO A 60 -7.33 -2.21 -16.40
N ASP A 61 -6.88 -1.95 -17.60
CA ASP A 61 -6.41 -0.61 -17.96
C ASP A 61 -5.24 -0.09 -17.12
N TYR A 62 -4.38 -0.99 -16.66
CA TYR A 62 -3.20 -0.52 -15.96
C TYR A 62 -2.36 0.31 -16.94
N PRO A 63 -1.81 1.45 -16.49
CA PRO A 63 -1.07 2.32 -17.41
C PRO A 63 0.11 1.61 -18.05
N VAL A 64 0.42 1.97 -19.26
CA VAL A 64 1.52 1.40 -20.00
C VAL A 64 2.81 1.82 -19.34
N GLY A 65 3.75 0.91 -19.24
CA GLY A 65 5.05 1.21 -18.67
C GLY A 65 5.46 0.14 -17.70
N SER A 66 6.49 0.41 -16.93
CA SER A 66 6.98 -0.54 -15.98
C SER A 66 6.06 -0.64 -14.78
N PRO A 67 5.92 -1.80 -14.20
CA PRO A 67 5.12 -1.93 -12.99
C PRO A 67 5.72 -1.08 -11.87
N SER A 68 4.87 -0.51 -11.07
CA SER A 68 5.30 0.31 -9.95
C SER A 68 4.70 -0.20 -8.66
N TYR A 69 5.45 -0.08 -7.59
CA TYR A 69 4.95 -0.51 -6.30
C TYR A 69 5.72 0.21 -5.20
N ASN A 70 5.16 0.18 -3.99
CA ASN A 70 5.85 0.67 -2.82
C ASN A 70 6.01 -0.46 -1.82
N VAL A 71 7.07 -0.41 -1.03
CA VAL A 71 7.32 -1.41 -0.02
C VAL A 71 7.35 -0.72 1.34
N ILE A 72 6.64 -1.27 2.30
CA ILE A 72 6.64 -0.77 3.67
C ILE A 72 7.01 -1.93 4.56
N VAL A 73 8.05 -1.76 5.37
CA VAL A 73 8.51 -2.81 6.26
C VAL A 73 8.51 -2.30 7.69
N THR A 74 7.93 -3.08 8.58
CA THR A 74 7.98 -2.78 10.01
C THR A 74 8.50 -4.02 10.71
N LEU A 75 8.61 -3.98 12.02
CA LEU A 75 9.03 -5.16 12.74
C LEU A 75 8.00 -6.28 12.68
N GLU A 76 6.78 -5.95 12.37
CA GLU A 76 5.74 -6.96 12.32
C GLU A 76 5.36 -7.40 10.93
N TYR A 77 5.46 -6.53 9.96
CA TYR A 77 4.93 -6.81 8.64
C TYR A 77 5.78 -6.27 7.52
N MET A 78 5.61 -6.86 6.35
CA MET A 78 6.07 -6.28 5.10
C MET A 78 4.85 -6.15 4.21
N HIS A 79 4.69 -4.99 3.59
CA HIS A 79 3.59 -4.73 2.66
C HIS A 79 4.18 -4.31 1.32
N VAL A 80 3.68 -4.90 0.25
CA VAL A 80 4.05 -4.46 -1.10
C VAL A 80 2.76 -4.02 -1.76
N ILE A 81 2.72 -2.77 -2.19
CA ILE A 81 1.49 -2.12 -2.63
C ILE A 81 1.66 -1.67 -4.07
N PRO A 82 0.92 -2.26 -5.02
CA PRO A 82 1.04 -1.85 -6.41
C PRO A 82 0.45 -0.47 -6.63
N ARG A 83 1.00 0.27 -7.57
CA ARG A 83 0.58 1.64 -7.84
C ARG A 83 0.30 1.85 -9.31
N ARG A 84 -0.64 2.75 -9.60
CA ARG A 84 -0.93 3.17 -10.96
C ARG A 84 -0.36 4.55 -11.25
N LYS A 85 -0.24 5.40 -10.24
CA LYS A 85 0.16 6.79 -10.41
C LYS A 85 1.12 7.21 -9.35
N ASP A 86 1.81 8.31 -9.57
CA ASP A 86 2.72 8.84 -8.57
C ASP A 86 2.07 9.91 -7.71
N GLY A 87 0.84 10.24 -7.98
CA GLY A 87 0.14 11.21 -7.17
C GLY A 87 -1.31 11.32 -7.58
N HIS A 88 -2.03 12.15 -6.87
CA HIS A 88 -3.47 12.35 -7.07
C HIS A 88 -3.71 13.82 -7.39
N VAL A 89 -4.55 14.10 -8.38
CA VAL A 89 -4.91 15.47 -8.70
C VAL A 89 -6.12 15.86 -7.84
N LEU A 90 -5.93 16.88 -7.02
CA LEU A 90 -6.98 17.32 -6.12
C LEU A 90 -8.10 18.01 -6.91
N GLU A 91 -9.31 17.66 -6.58
CA GLU A 91 -10.45 18.11 -7.37
C GLU A 91 -10.67 19.62 -7.29
N GLU A 92 -10.49 20.17 -6.12
CA GLU A 92 -10.77 21.59 -5.96
C GLU A 92 -9.75 22.50 -6.65
N THR A 93 -8.51 22.21 -6.52
CA THR A 93 -7.50 23.13 -7.04
C THR A 93 -6.84 22.65 -8.30
N GLY A 94 -6.97 21.39 -8.63
CA GLY A 94 -6.25 20.82 -9.75
C GLY A 94 -4.78 20.57 -9.48
N GLU A 95 -4.34 20.80 -8.25
CA GLU A 95 -2.94 20.60 -7.91
C GLU A 95 -2.67 19.14 -7.65
N LYS A 96 -1.44 18.73 -7.93
CA LYS A 96 -1.08 17.35 -7.73
C LYS A 96 -0.52 17.12 -6.34
N LEU A 97 -1.05 16.13 -5.65
CA LEU A 97 -0.56 15.71 -4.36
C LEU A 97 0.28 14.46 -4.59
N SER A 98 1.58 14.53 -4.36
CA SER A 98 2.45 13.37 -4.54
C SER A 98 2.20 12.36 -3.44
N VAL A 99 2.13 11.10 -3.81
CA VAL A 99 1.91 10.03 -2.85
C VAL A 99 2.98 8.99 -3.04
N ASN A 100 3.71 8.69 -1.99
CA ASN A 100 4.77 7.69 -2.06
C ASN A 100 4.52 6.66 -0.94
N ALA A 101 5.51 5.89 -0.60
CA ALA A 101 5.35 4.85 0.42
C ALA A 101 4.90 5.43 1.74
N LEU A 102 5.38 6.62 2.09
CA LEU A 102 4.97 7.24 3.34
C LEU A 102 3.50 7.55 3.35
N GLY A 103 2.94 7.90 2.21
CA GLY A 103 1.51 8.16 2.13
C GLY A 103 0.69 6.93 2.48
N PHE A 104 1.13 5.78 1.97
CA PHE A 104 0.43 4.54 2.29
C PHE A 104 0.68 4.12 3.75
N ALA A 105 1.77 4.61 4.34
CA ALA A 105 2.06 4.33 5.73
C ALA A 105 1.37 5.30 6.68
N GLY A 106 0.68 6.28 6.14
CA GLY A 106 -0.11 7.19 6.96
C GLY A 106 0.39 8.62 7.02
N MET A 107 1.33 8.99 6.18
CA MET A 107 1.86 10.35 6.22
C MET A 107 1.85 10.99 4.85
N LEU A 108 0.90 11.86 4.61
CA LEU A 108 0.85 12.61 3.38
C LEU A 108 1.37 14.01 3.63
N LEU A 109 2.18 14.49 2.72
CA LEU A 109 2.74 15.83 2.86
C LEU A 109 1.99 16.80 1.97
N ALA A 110 1.41 17.79 2.59
CA ALA A 110 0.70 18.83 1.87
C ALA A 110 1.57 20.07 1.83
N LYS A 111 1.45 20.83 0.75
CA LYS A 111 2.26 22.00 0.58
C LYS A 111 1.65 23.25 1.18
N SER A 112 0.41 23.21 1.54
CA SER A 112 -0.26 24.39 2.09
C SER A 112 -1.44 23.96 2.92
N GLU A 113 -2.00 24.91 3.66
CA GLU A 113 -3.18 24.62 4.46
C GLU A 113 -4.36 24.36 3.56
N GLU A 114 -4.40 24.95 2.39
CA GLU A 114 -5.46 24.70 1.46
C GLU A 114 -5.43 23.25 1.00
N GLN A 115 -4.23 22.72 0.75
CA GLN A 115 -4.13 21.32 0.37
C GLN A 115 -4.58 20.40 1.50
N VAL A 116 -4.28 20.76 2.75
CA VAL A 116 -4.73 19.96 3.87
C VAL A 116 -6.25 19.89 3.88
N GLU A 117 -6.91 21.02 3.65
CA GLU A 117 -8.35 21.04 3.63
C GLU A 117 -8.92 20.24 2.46
N ASP A 118 -8.26 20.31 1.32
CA ASP A 118 -8.70 19.55 0.16
C ASP A 118 -8.57 18.05 0.40
N VAL A 119 -7.49 17.63 1.06
CA VAL A 119 -7.30 16.23 1.38
C VAL A 119 -8.42 15.76 2.32
N LYS A 120 -8.77 16.58 3.30
CA LYS A 120 -9.83 16.22 4.22
C LYS A 120 -11.15 16.12 3.48
N ARG A 121 -11.36 16.99 2.53
CA ARG A 121 -12.62 17.03 1.81
C ARG A 121 -12.76 15.80 0.91
N GLU A 122 -11.70 15.38 0.25
CA GLU A 122 -11.76 14.23 -0.62
C GLU A 122 -11.63 12.90 0.09
N SER A 123 -11.01 12.86 1.20
CA SER A 123 -10.73 11.72 2.05
C SER A 123 -9.47 10.99 1.61
N ILE A 124 -8.73 10.53 2.59
CA ILE A 124 -7.47 9.85 2.35
C ILE A 124 -7.69 8.52 1.65
N GLY A 125 -8.76 7.81 2.02
CA GLY A 125 -9.03 6.53 1.38
C GLY A 125 -9.25 6.66 -0.11
N LYS A 126 -9.95 7.70 -0.53
CA LYS A 126 -10.21 7.93 -1.94
C LYS A 126 -8.91 8.26 -2.66
N ILE A 127 -8.05 9.07 -2.05
CA ILE A 127 -6.79 9.46 -2.65
C ILE A 127 -5.89 8.25 -2.83
N LEU A 128 -5.75 7.42 -1.80
CA LEU A 128 -4.90 6.25 -1.90
C LEU A 128 -5.45 5.24 -2.90
N ARG A 129 -6.76 5.13 -2.99
CA ARG A 129 -7.36 4.22 -3.96
C ARG A 129 -7.07 4.67 -5.39
N SER A 130 -7.00 5.98 -5.61
CA SER A 130 -6.72 6.46 -6.97
C SER A 130 -5.27 6.22 -7.37
N VAL A 131 -4.36 6.20 -6.40
CA VAL A 131 -2.95 6.02 -6.68
C VAL A 131 -2.60 4.52 -6.76
N GLY A 132 -3.19 3.71 -5.93
CA GLY A 132 -2.97 2.27 -5.92
C GLY A 132 -3.87 1.55 -6.92
N LEU A 133 -4.13 0.29 -6.68
CA LEU A 133 -5.10 -0.47 -7.46
C LEU A 133 -6.35 -0.57 -6.61
N GLU A 134 -7.49 -0.33 -7.22
CA GLU A 134 -8.73 -0.40 -6.47
C GLU A 134 -9.00 -1.82 -6.02
N ASN A 135 -9.44 -1.93 -4.81
CA ASN A 135 -9.73 -3.24 -4.25
C ASN A 135 -11.22 -3.50 -4.29
N ASP A 136 -11.65 -4.21 -5.32
CA ASP A 136 -13.03 -4.46 -5.50
C ASP A 136 -13.62 -5.39 -4.51
N THR A 137 -12.83 -6.14 -3.82
CA THR A 137 -13.38 -7.07 -2.90
C THR A 137 -13.97 -6.45 -1.73
N GLN A 138 -13.79 -5.16 -1.56
CA GLN A 138 -14.32 -4.53 -0.50
C GLN A 138 -15.69 -4.31 -0.55
N VAL A 139 -16.25 -4.40 -1.55
CA VAL A 139 -17.48 -4.05 -1.69
C VAL A 139 -18.39 -4.78 -0.98
N GLU A 140 -18.38 -5.64 -0.47
CA GLU A 140 -19.33 -6.16 0.19
C GLU A 140 -19.44 -6.03 1.36
#